data_6a09a71d7e955853016bdc4954e02230
#
_entry.id   6a09a71d7e955853016bdc4954e02230
#
_cell.length_a   1.000
_cell.length_b   1.000
_cell.length_c   1.000
_cell.angle_alpha   90.00
_cell.angle_beta   90.00
_cell.angle_gamma   90.00
#
_symmetry.space_group_name_H-M   'P 1'
#
loop_
_entity.id
_entity.type
_entity.pdbx_description
1 polymer ?
#
loop_
_entity_poly.entity_id
_entity_poly.type
_entity_poly.pdbx_seq_one_letter_code
_entity_poly.pdbx_strand_id
1 'polypeptide(L)'
;MIEPTWVAGLGAFLFCIGLIGVFTRKNAIIVLMCIEIMLNAVNLNFVAGAMHYGDIDGWVYTSIAIAIAAAEVAVGLAIFLALYSKRGTISLDEVTLLKH
;
A
#
# COMPACT_ATOMS: atom_id res chain seq x y z
N MET A 1 -4.22 -25.77 10.44
CA MET A 1 -4.73 -24.39 10.42
C MET A 1 -3.61 -23.41 10.69
N ILE A 2 -3.58 -22.31 9.97
CA ILE A 2 -2.55 -21.29 10.15
C ILE A 2 -2.82 -20.49 11.42
N GLU A 3 -1.80 -20.29 12.23
CA GLU A 3 -1.94 -19.48 13.43
C GLU A 3 -1.95 -17.99 13.08
N PRO A 4 -2.72 -17.15 13.81
CA PRO A 4 -2.73 -15.71 13.57
C PRO A 4 -1.36 -15.06 13.66
N THR A 5 -0.48 -15.59 14.52
CA THR A 5 0.89 -15.08 14.67
C THR A 5 1.68 -15.14 13.35
N TRP A 6 1.50 -16.20 12.57
CA TRP A 6 2.15 -16.34 11.27
C TRP A 6 1.65 -15.29 10.28
N VAL A 7 0.35 -15.01 10.30
CA VAL A 7 -0.24 -13.99 9.43
C VAL A 7 0.28 -12.61 9.81
N ALA A 8 0.32 -12.30 11.10
CA ALA A 8 0.86 -11.03 11.60
C ALA A 8 2.35 -10.89 11.26
N GLY A 9 3.13 -11.97 11.37
CA GLY A 9 4.54 -11.96 11.02
C GLY A 9 4.77 -11.69 9.53
N LEU A 10 3.97 -12.30 8.66
CA LEU A 10 4.01 -12.01 7.23
C LEU A 10 3.67 -10.55 6.95
N GLY A 11 2.66 -10.03 7.63
CA GLY A 11 2.28 -8.62 7.51
C GLY A 11 3.43 -7.69 7.89
N ALA A 12 4.10 -7.94 9.02
CA ALA A 12 5.25 -7.15 9.46
C ALA A 12 6.38 -7.17 8.42
N PHE A 13 6.67 -8.34 7.88
CA PHE A 13 7.72 -8.52 6.87
C PHE A 13 7.39 -7.72 5.58
N LEU A 14 6.16 -7.84 5.10
CA LEU A 14 5.72 -7.13 3.89
C LEU A 14 5.71 -5.61 4.11
N PHE A 15 5.29 -5.17 5.29
CA PHE A 15 5.30 -3.75 5.62
C PHE A 15 6.71 -3.18 5.56
N CYS A 16 7.69 -3.90 6.11
CA CYS A 16 9.08 -3.48 6.06
C CYS A 16 9.61 -3.41 4.62
N ILE A 17 9.28 -4.38 3.79
CA ILE A 17 9.68 -4.37 2.37
C ILE A 17 9.10 -3.14 1.66
N GLY A 18 7.82 -2.88 1.86
CA GLY A 18 7.17 -1.71 1.27
C GLY A 18 7.80 -0.41 1.73
N LEU A 19 8.09 -0.32 3.03
CA LEU A 19 8.70 0.87 3.61
C LEU A 19 10.09 1.15 3.02
N ILE A 20 10.90 0.12 2.86
CA ILE A 20 12.22 0.25 2.22
C ILE A 20 12.05 0.75 0.79
N GLY A 21 11.09 0.20 0.05
CA GLY A 21 10.83 0.62 -1.31
C GLY A 21 10.42 2.09 -1.40
N VAL A 22 9.57 2.56 -0.51
CA VAL A 22 9.14 3.96 -0.48
C VAL A 22 10.32 4.91 -0.30
N PHE A 23 11.27 4.56 0.56
CA PHE A 23 12.40 5.43 0.85
C PHE A 23 13.53 5.32 -0.15
N THR A 24 13.57 4.27 -0.98
CA THR A 24 14.70 4.04 -1.89
C THR A 24 14.38 4.25 -3.36
N ARG A 25 13.10 4.26 -3.73
CA ARG A 25 12.70 4.36 -5.14
C ARG A 25 12.22 5.75 -5.48
N LYS A 26 12.50 6.17 -6.73
CA LYS A 26 12.14 7.49 -7.24
C LYS A 26 10.99 7.45 -8.24
N ASN A 27 10.72 6.28 -8.82
CA ASN A 27 9.63 6.10 -9.77
C ASN A 27 8.30 6.12 -9.02
N ALA A 28 7.41 7.02 -9.39
CA ALA A 28 6.15 7.25 -8.68
C ALA A 28 5.26 6.00 -8.69
N ILE A 29 5.23 5.25 -9.79
CA ILE A 29 4.42 4.04 -9.89
C ILE A 29 4.97 2.96 -8.95
N ILE A 30 6.29 2.81 -8.89
CA ILE A 30 6.92 1.84 -7.97
C ILE A 30 6.66 2.23 -6.52
N VAL A 31 6.74 3.51 -6.18
CA VAL A 31 6.41 3.99 -4.84
C VAL A 31 4.95 3.70 -4.51
N LEU A 32 4.04 3.92 -5.46
CA LEU A 32 2.62 3.61 -5.28
C LEU A 32 2.43 2.11 -5.00
N MET A 33 3.12 1.25 -5.75
CA MET A 33 3.07 -0.20 -5.53
C MET A 33 3.62 -0.59 -4.16
N CYS A 34 4.67 0.09 -3.69
CA CYS A 34 5.22 -0.15 -2.35
C CYS A 34 4.23 0.25 -1.26
N ILE A 35 3.52 1.35 -1.44
CA ILE A 35 2.45 1.77 -0.52
C ILE A 35 1.34 0.72 -0.51
N GLU A 36 0.99 0.14 -1.66
CA GLU A 36 0.00 -0.93 -1.73
C GLU A 36 0.44 -2.17 -0.96
N ILE A 37 1.72 -2.53 -1.04
CA ILE A 37 2.25 -3.64 -0.24
C ILE A 37 2.09 -3.34 1.25
N MET A 38 2.36 -2.10 1.67
CA MET A 38 2.19 -1.69 3.07
C MET A 38 0.71 -1.76 3.50
N LEU A 39 -0.21 -1.33 2.65
CA LEU A 39 -1.64 -1.40 2.93
C LEU A 39 -2.12 -2.84 3.02
N ASN A 40 -1.63 -3.72 2.13
CA ASN A 40 -1.94 -5.15 2.21
C ASN A 40 -1.39 -5.77 3.50
N ALA A 41 -0.23 -5.32 3.96
CA ALA A 41 0.33 -5.76 5.23
C ALA A 41 -0.56 -5.37 6.41
N VAL A 42 -1.12 -4.17 6.39
CA VAL A 42 -2.09 -3.72 7.40
C VAL A 42 -3.35 -4.60 7.35
N ASN A 43 -3.83 -4.94 6.14
CA ASN A 43 -4.98 -5.84 5.98
C ASN A 43 -4.70 -7.22 6.57
N LEU A 44 -3.49 -7.73 6.42
CA LEU A 44 -3.10 -9.00 7.04
C LEU A 44 -3.18 -8.91 8.56
N ASN A 45 -2.87 -7.76 9.15
CA ASN A 45 -3.02 -7.57 10.58
C ASN A 45 -4.49 -7.60 11.02
N PHE A 46 -5.39 -7.00 10.24
CA PHE A 46 -6.82 -7.11 10.52
C PHE A 46 -7.30 -8.57 10.44
N VAL A 47 -6.82 -9.32 9.44
CA VAL A 47 -7.14 -10.73 9.29
C VAL A 47 -6.62 -11.53 10.49
N ALA A 48 -5.37 -11.27 10.89
CA ALA A 48 -4.78 -11.94 12.05
C ALA A 48 -5.59 -11.65 13.33
N GLY A 49 -6.03 -10.41 13.51
CA GLY A 49 -6.88 -10.05 14.64
C GLY A 49 -8.22 -10.76 14.60
N ALA A 50 -8.86 -10.82 13.42
CA ALA A 50 -10.11 -11.52 13.25
C ALA A 50 -9.97 -13.01 13.58
N MET A 51 -8.89 -13.64 13.16
CA MET A 51 -8.60 -15.04 13.45
C MET A 51 -8.37 -15.27 14.95
N HIS A 52 -7.60 -14.37 15.56
CA HIS A 52 -7.21 -14.52 16.98
C HIS A 52 -8.42 -14.37 17.92
N TYR A 53 -9.25 -13.37 17.67
CA TYR A 53 -10.40 -13.08 18.53
C TYR A 53 -11.69 -13.75 18.09
N GLY A 54 -11.71 -14.37 16.91
CA GLY A 54 -12.92 -14.95 16.34
C GLY A 54 -14.00 -13.91 16.06
N ASP A 55 -13.62 -12.69 15.77
CA ASP A 55 -14.52 -11.55 15.63
C ASP A 55 -14.75 -11.23 14.15
N ILE A 56 -16.03 -11.18 13.76
CA ILE A 56 -16.41 -10.82 12.39
C ILE A 56 -16.02 -9.37 12.03
N ASP A 57 -15.91 -8.50 13.03
CA ASP A 57 -15.57 -7.09 12.79
C ASP A 57 -14.22 -6.95 12.09
N GLY A 58 -13.24 -7.80 12.41
CA GLY A 58 -11.94 -7.80 11.74
C GLY A 58 -12.05 -8.08 10.25
N TRP A 59 -12.95 -8.99 9.88
CA TRP A 59 -13.20 -9.29 8.46
C TRP A 59 -13.87 -8.15 7.76
N VAL A 60 -14.79 -7.45 8.43
CA VAL A 60 -15.47 -6.27 7.90
C VAL A 60 -14.46 -5.15 7.67
N TYR A 61 -13.60 -4.87 8.65
CA TYR A 61 -12.56 -3.86 8.52
C TYR A 61 -11.60 -4.17 7.36
N THR A 62 -11.22 -5.43 7.21
CA THR A 62 -10.39 -5.88 6.10
C THR A 62 -11.05 -5.58 4.75
N SER A 63 -12.33 -5.88 4.62
CA SER A 63 -13.08 -5.64 3.38
C SER A 63 -13.13 -4.15 3.03
N ILE A 64 -13.41 -3.31 4.03
CA ILE A 64 -13.46 -1.86 3.84
C ILE A 64 -12.07 -1.33 3.46
N ALA A 65 -11.03 -1.80 4.14
CA ALA A 65 -9.66 -1.36 3.87
C ALA A 65 -9.20 -1.73 2.46
N ILE A 66 -9.58 -2.92 1.96
CA ILE A 66 -9.28 -3.33 0.59
C ILE A 66 -9.98 -2.40 -0.41
N ALA A 67 -11.24 -2.04 -0.16
CA ALA A 67 -11.98 -1.14 -1.03
C ALA A 67 -11.33 0.26 -1.07
N ILE A 68 -10.91 0.77 0.08
CA ILE A 68 -10.21 2.06 0.16
C ILE A 68 -8.88 1.99 -0.57
N ALA A 69 -8.11 0.94 -0.38
CA ALA A 69 -6.81 0.75 -1.04
C ALA A 69 -6.99 0.73 -2.57
N ALA A 70 -7.99 0.03 -3.06
CA ALA A 70 -8.28 -0.02 -4.49
C ALA A 70 -8.62 1.37 -5.04
N ALA A 71 -9.43 2.14 -4.31
CA ALA A 71 -9.78 3.50 -4.71
C ALA A 71 -8.55 4.41 -4.72
N GLU A 72 -7.69 4.31 -3.72
CA GLU A 72 -6.45 5.10 -3.64
C GLU A 72 -5.51 4.81 -4.80
N VAL A 73 -5.35 3.54 -5.17
CA VAL A 73 -4.52 3.14 -6.31
C VAL A 73 -5.07 3.72 -7.60
N ALA A 74 -6.38 3.62 -7.81
CA ALA A 74 -7.02 4.14 -9.01
C ALA A 74 -6.80 5.66 -9.14
N VAL A 75 -7.03 6.41 -8.06
CA VAL A 75 -6.82 7.87 -8.05
C VAL A 75 -5.35 8.21 -8.20
N GLY A 76 -4.47 7.55 -7.48
CA GLY A 76 -3.03 7.79 -7.54
C GLY A 76 -2.47 7.52 -8.93
N LEU A 77 -2.89 6.41 -9.55
CA LEU A 77 -2.45 6.07 -10.90
C LEU A 77 -2.95 7.11 -11.91
N ALA A 78 -4.18 7.57 -11.78
CA ALA A 78 -4.73 8.60 -12.65
C ALA A 78 -3.93 9.90 -12.53
N ILE A 79 -3.55 10.31 -11.32
CA ILE A 79 -2.75 11.50 -11.08
C ILE A 79 -1.37 11.35 -11.74
N PHE A 80 -0.71 10.21 -11.56
CA PHE A 80 0.63 9.98 -12.13
C PHE A 80 0.60 9.93 -13.65
N LEU A 81 -0.44 9.35 -14.24
CA LEU A 81 -0.60 9.36 -15.70
C LEU A 81 -0.82 10.77 -16.23
N ALA A 82 -1.60 11.59 -15.52
CA ALA A 82 -1.79 12.99 -15.90
C ALA A 82 -0.49 13.77 -15.82
N LEU A 83 0.31 13.57 -14.77
CA LEU A 83 1.63 14.20 -14.64
C LEU A 83 2.56 13.75 -15.75
N TYR A 84 2.57 12.47 -16.07
CA TYR A 84 3.40 11.94 -17.14
C TYR A 84 3.03 12.57 -18.50
N SER A 85 1.74 12.71 -18.77
CA SER A 85 1.27 13.33 -20.01
C SER A 85 1.75 14.77 -20.16
N LYS A 86 1.82 15.51 -19.05
CA LYS A 86 2.23 16.92 -19.07
C LYS A 86 3.74 17.11 -19.04
N ARG A 87 4.45 16.24 -18.30
CA ARG A 87 5.86 16.46 -17.98
C ARG A 87 6.80 15.44 -18.62
N GLY A 88 6.24 14.34 -19.15
CA GLY A 88 7.04 13.27 -19.72
C GLY A 88 7.83 12.47 -18.72
N THR A 89 7.52 12.59 -17.42
CA THR A 89 8.22 11.87 -16.34
C THR A 89 7.31 11.50 -15.20
N ILE A 90 7.61 10.35 -14.58
CA ILE A 90 7.01 9.93 -13.33
C ILE A 90 8.04 9.86 -12.20
N SER A 91 9.25 10.43 -12.44
CA SER A 91 10.25 10.54 -11.40
C SER A 91 9.83 11.61 -10.40
N LEU A 92 9.79 11.23 -9.11
CA LEU A 92 9.42 12.15 -8.05
C LEU A 92 10.40 13.30 -7.90
N ASP A 93 11.68 13.06 -8.18
CA ASP A 93 12.70 14.11 -8.14
C ASP A 93 12.42 15.20 -9.16
N GLU A 94 12.08 14.81 -10.39
CA GLU A 94 11.78 15.78 -11.45
C GLU A 94 10.46 16.49 -11.21
N VAL A 95 9.46 15.80 -10.70
CA VAL A 95 8.19 16.44 -10.34
C VAL A 95 8.39 17.47 -9.24
N THR A 96 9.27 17.21 -8.28
CA THR A 96 9.58 18.14 -7.20
C THR A 96 10.19 19.44 -7.74
N LEU A 97 10.98 19.40 -8.80
CA LEU A 97 11.57 20.58 -9.40
C LEU A 97 10.54 21.58 -9.93
N LEU A 98 9.32 21.14 -10.19
CA LEU A 98 8.25 22.00 -10.69
C LEU A 98 7.75 23.00 -9.66
N LYS A 99 8.08 22.82 -8.40
CA LYS A 99 7.74 23.76 -7.33
C LYS A 99 8.61 25.02 -7.33
N HIS A 100 9.69 24.95 -8.03
CA HIS A 100 10.69 26.02 -8.09
C HIS A 100 10.81 26.54 -9.51
#